data_528d38b290a1e8f768464a2a9a35e898
#
_entry.id   528d38b290a1e8f768464a2a9a35e898
#
_cell.length_a   1.000
_cell.length_b   1.000
_cell.length_c   1.000
_cell.angle_alpha   90.00
_cell.angle_beta   90.00
_cell.angle_gamma   90.00
#
_symmetry.space_group_name_H-M   'P 1'
#
loop_
_entity.id
_entity.type
_entity.pdbx_description
1 polymer ?
#
loop_
_entity_poly.entity_id
_entity_poly.type
_entity_poly.pdbx_seq_one_letter_code
_entity_poly.pdbx_strand_id
1 'polypeptide(L)'
;MKRGFTKARSREPTVAELLTQDNTPQRIGILAQRGVYEFHQDPLMLYRKDAVEKVAESLQLSQEAVGVQERVISILNNYHENPILLGKNLIKLSRGDEGFPEPILIEQGNYLFNLYAAIDCNYTEPDGTQHILDFKTGKSDFDRRQAYVYLLAASYLYPQQKAVASFYNLETGKWSEPITATANTLKAFQIELALIAQRHQKDLRRYRENSAEFSLIFPPNPGLSCRHCPFNSICKFSVSEVAA
;
A
#
# COMPACT_ATOMS: atom_id res chain seq x y z
N MET A 1 -1.65 16.63 9.57
CA MET A 1 -0.70 16.39 10.67
C MET A 1 0.06 15.08 10.55
N LYS A 2 -0.54 13.89 10.31
CA LYS A 2 0.18 12.61 10.08
C LYS A 2 1.38 12.78 9.13
N ARG A 3 1.17 13.41 7.96
CA ARG A 3 2.24 13.71 6.99
C ARG A 3 3.38 14.55 7.59
N GLY A 4 3.07 15.49 8.50
CA GLY A 4 4.07 16.30 9.18
C GLY A 4 4.97 15.46 10.08
N PHE A 5 4.41 14.55 10.87
CA PHE A 5 5.19 13.61 11.67
C PHE A 5 6.09 12.75 10.78
N THR A 6 5.53 12.09 9.76
CA THR A 6 6.29 11.17 8.90
C THR A 6 7.39 11.81 8.06
N LYS A 7 7.28 13.10 7.72
CA LYS A 7 8.22 13.75 6.79
C LYS A 7 9.04 14.90 7.40
N ALA A 8 8.46 15.62 8.35
CA ALA A 8 9.15 16.77 8.96
C ALA A 8 9.81 16.38 10.30
N ARG A 9 9.18 15.49 11.07
CA ARG A 9 9.61 15.08 12.43
C ARG A 9 10.08 13.63 12.51
N SER A 10 10.30 12.95 11.38
CA SER A 10 10.67 11.53 11.32
C SER A 10 12.00 11.18 12.03
N ARG A 11 12.87 12.16 12.26
CA ARG A 11 14.16 11.99 12.95
C ARG A 11 14.07 12.16 14.46
N GLU A 12 12.93 12.62 14.99
CA GLU A 12 12.72 12.71 16.43
C GLU A 12 12.59 11.29 17.01
N PRO A 13 13.30 10.96 18.11
CA PRO A 13 13.36 9.59 18.61
C PRO A 13 11.99 8.94 18.80
N THR A 14 11.06 9.62 19.46
CA THR A 14 9.69 9.12 19.70
C THR A 14 8.91 8.92 18.38
N VAL A 15 9.09 9.79 17.40
CA VAL A 15 8.44 9.66 16.09
C VAL A 15 9.05 8.52 15.30
N ALA A 16 10.39 8.38 15.32
CA ALA A 16 11.11 7.30 14.68
C ALA A 16 10.67 5.94 15.23
N GLU A 17 10.58 5.80 16.55
CA GLU A 17 10.09 4.59 17.20
C GLU A 17 8.66 4.23 16.76
N LEU A 18 7.74 5.19 16.78
CA LEU A 18 6.36 4.97 16.34
C LEU A 18 6.24 4.62 14.84
N LEU A 19 7.19 5.03 14.02
CA LEU A 19 7.22 4.69 12.59
C LEU A 19 7.69 3.25 12.33
N THR A 20 8.40 2.63 13.27
CA THR A 20 8.84 1.24 13.15
C THR A 20 7.81 0.23 13.65
N GLN A 21 6.74 0.69 14.30
CA GLN A 21 5.71 -0.17 14.87
C GLN A 21 4.60 -0.41 13.83
N ASP A 22 4.42 -1.68 13.46
CA ASP A 22 3.25 -2.10 12.70
C ASP A 22 2.03 -2.17 13.63
N ASN A 23 0.91 -1.60 13.19
CA ASN A 23 -0.35 -1.91 13.85
C ASN A 23 -0.88 -3.27 13.35
N THR A 24 -1.75 -3.90 14.15
CA THR A 24 -2.31 -5.23 13.84
C THR A 24 -2.89 -5.36 12.43
N PRO A 25 -3.72 -4.43 11.90
CA PRO A 25 -4.19 -4.52 10.53
C PRO A 25 -3.08 -4.46 9.48
N GLN A 26 -2.08 -3.62 9.66
CA GLN A 26 -0.94 -3.51 8.76
C GLN A 26 -0.10 -4.79 8.79
N ARG A 27 0.14 -5.36 9.98
CA ARG A 27 0.88 -6.62 10.15
C ARG A 27 0.17 -7.77 9.44
N ILE A 28 -1.15 -7.89 9.57
CA ILE A 28 -1.95 -8.88 8.87
C ILE A 28 -1.81 -8.71 7.34
N GLY A 29 -1.90 -7.46 6.84
CA GLY A 29 -1.75 -7.19 5.41
C GLY A 29 -0.40 -7.62 4.85
N ILE A 30 0.70 -7.29 5.55
CA ILE A 30 2.06 -7.68 5.17
C ILE A 30 2.21 -9.20 5.14
N LEU A 31 1.77 -9.89 6.19
CA LEU A 31 1.89 -11.34 6.29
C LEU A 31 1.01 -12.06 5.26
N ALA A 32 -0.19 -11.56 5.00
CA ALA A 32 -1.08 -12.12 3.98
C ALA A 32 -0.46 -12.00 2.57
N GLN A 33 0.08 -10.84 2.23
CA GLN A 33 0.76 -10.63 0.94
C GLN A 33 2.00 -11.52 0.81
N ARG A 34 2.82 -11.62 1.86
CA ARG A 34 3.95 -12.55 1.89
C ARG A 34 3.50 -14.00 1.70
N GLY A 35 2.41 -14.39 2.33
CA GLY A 35 1.85 -15.73 2.14
C GLY A 35 1.45 -16.01 0.70
N VAL A 36 0.80 -15.06 0.03
CA VAL A 36 0.53 -15.17 -1.42
C VAL A 36 1.83 -15.32 -2.21
N TYR A 37 2.85 -14.54 -1.91
CA TYR A 37 4.17 -14.65 -2.53
C TYR A 37 4.77 -16.06 -2.32
N GLU A 38 4.80 -16.58 -1.09
CA GLU A 38 5.36 -17.90 -0.76
C GLU A 38 4.65 -19.04 -1.51
N PHE A 39 3.32 -18.99 -1.67
CA PHE A 39 2.59 -19.97 -2.48
C PHE A 39 3.05 -20.04 -3.93
N HIS A 40 3.60 -18.95 -4.47
CA HIS A 40 4.01 -18.87 -5.88
C HIS A 40 5.53 -19.03 -6.08
N GLN A 41 6.32 -19.22 -5.02
CA GLN A 41 7.77 -19.48 -5.14
C GLN A 41 8.08 -20.92 -5.61
N ASP A 42 7.26 -21.87 -5.20
CA ASP A 42 7.32 -23.25 -5.67
C ASP A 42 6.06 -23.54 -6.50
N PRO A 43 6.19 -23.87 -7.81
CA PRO A 43 5.04 -24.17 -8.66
C PRO A 43 4.15 -25.31 -8.14
N LEU A 44 4.69 -26.21 -7.30
CA LEU A 44 3.97 -27.33 -6.73
C LEU A 44 3.31 -27.01 -5.37
N MET A 45 3.63 -25.86 -4.78
CA MET A 45 3.15 -25.52 -3.43
C MET A 45 1.62 -25.51 -3.36
N LEU A 46 0.95 -24.90 -4.33
CA LEU A 46 -0.52 -24.82 -4.37
C LEU A 46 -1.24 -26.16 -4.53
N TYR A 47 -0.53 -27.21 -4.93
CA TYR A 47 -1.09 -28.57 -5.07
C TYR A 47 -0.87 -29.45 -3.82
N ARG A 48 -0.18 -28.95 -2.82
CA ARG A 48 0.14 -29.70 -1.60
C ARG A 48 -0.98 -29.59 -0.60
N LYS A 49 -1.29 -30.67 0.11
CA LYS A 49 -2.25 -30.66 1.21
C LYS A 49 -1.76 -29.89 2.45
N ASP A 50 -0.43 -29.87 2.64
CA ASP A 50 0.25 -29.20 3.76
C ASP A 50 0.78 -27.79 3.37
N ALA A 51 0.24 -27.20 2.29
CA ALA A 51 0.73 -25.92 1.76
C ALA A 51 0.56 -24.78 2.75
N VAL A 52 -0.61 -24.68 3.37
CA VAL A 52 -0.90 -23.59 4.32
C VAL A 52 -0.01 -23.69 5.54
N GLU A 53 0.20 -24.88 6.09
CA GLU A 53 1.09 -25.13 7.22
C GLU A 53 2.53 -24.71 6.89
N LYS A 54 3.03 -25.11 5.71
CA LYS A 54 4.38 -24.74 5.28
C LYS A 54 4.57 -23.26 5.05
N VAL A 55 3.59 -22.60 4.45
CA VAL A 55 3.61 -21.13 4.30
C VAL A 55 3.53 -20.47 5.67
N ALA A 56 2.69 -20.94 6.58
CA ALA A 56 2.61 -20.42 7.95
C ALA A 56 3.94 -20.58 8.72
N GLU A 57 4.65 -21.69 8.52
CA GLU A 57 6.00 -21.92 9.07
C GLU A 57 7.01 -20.92 8.47
N SER A 58 7.03 -20.74 7.15
CA SER A 58 7.95 -19.82 6.48
C SER A 58 7.74 -18.36 6.92
N LEU A 59 6.48 -17.99 7.21
CA LEU A 59 6.11 -16.70 7.76
C LEU A 59 6.39 -16.57 9.27
N GLN A 60 6.77 -17.65 9.94
CA GLN A 60 6.98 -17.71 11.39
C GLN A 60 5.73 -17.26 12.18
N LEU A 61 4.54 -17.63 11.71
CA LEU A 61 3.28 -17.17 12.32
C LEU A 61 3.14 -17.56 13.80
N SER A 62 3.81 -18.61 14.26
CA SER A 62 3.82 -19.02 15.68
C SER A 62 4.41 -17.97 16.61
N GLN A 63 5.15 -16.99 16.09
CA GLN A 63 5.75 -15.89 16.86
C GLN A 63 4.84 -14.65 16.93
N GLU A 64 3.75 -14.63 16.16
CA GLU A 64 2.81 -13.50 16.12
C GLU A 64 1.76 -13.61 17.24
N ALA A 65 1.07 -12.52 17.53
CA ALA A 65 -0.07 -12.53 18.44
C ALA A 65 -1.20 -13.45 17.92
N VAL A 66 -1.89 -14.17 18.80
CA VAL A 66 -2.91 -15.18 18.45
C VAL A 66 -3.93 -14.66 17.43
N GLY A 67 -4.48 -13.46 17.62
CA GLY A 67 -5.44 -12.89 16.68
C GLY A 67 -4.86 -12.53 15.30
N VAL A 68 -3.54 -12.33 15.20
CA VAL A 68 -2.83 -12.17 13.90
C VAL A 68 -2.68 -13.53 13.24
N GLN A 69 -2.22 -14.54 14.00
CA GLN A 69 -2.06 -15.91 13.50
C GLN A 69 -3.36 -16.45 12.91
N GLU A 70 -4.44 -16.46 13.68
CA GLU A 70 -5.75 -16.99 13.26
C GLU A 70 -6.26 -16.33 11.99
N ARG A 71 -6.13 -15.01 11.93
CA ARG A 71 -6.63 -14.24 10.78
C ARG A 71 -5.77 -14.45 9.53
N VAL A 72 -4.44 -14.51 9.67
CA VAL A 72 -3.55 -14.79 8.54
C VAL A 72 -3.75 -16.23 8.04
N ILE A 73 -3.86 -17.22 8.93
CA ILE A 73 -4.15 -18.62 8.55
C ILE A 73 -5.48 -18.71 7.79
N SER A 74 -6.53 -18.00 8.24
CA SER A 74 -7.81 -17.95 7.51
C SER A 74 -7.64 -17.38 6.08
N ILE A 75 -6.85 -16.31 5.93
CA ILE A 75 -6.55 -15.73 4.63
C ILE A 75 -5.77 -16.70 3.74
N LEU A 76 -4.78 -17.38 4.28
CA LEU A 76 -3.97 -18.36 3.54
C LEU A 76 -4.83 -19.54 3.05
N ASN A 77 -5.76 -20.04 3.89
CA ASN A 77 -6.72 -21.07 3.48
C ASN A 77 -7.61 -20.57 2.34
N ASN A 78 -8.22 -19.39 2.47
CA ASN A 78 -9.05 -18.79 1.42
C ASN A 78 -8.30 -18.67 0.09
N TYR A 79 -7.03 -18.23 0.15
CA TYR A 79 -6.20 -18.10 -1.05
C TYR A 79 -5.82 -19.45 -1.63
N HIS A 80 -5.46 -20.42 -0.81
CA HIS A 80 -5.12 -21.78 -1.25
C HIS A 80 -6.33 -22.50 -1.92
N GLU A 81 -7.54 -22.30 -1.39
CA GLU A 81 -8.77 -22.80 -2.01
C GLU A 81 -9.10 -22.13 -3.34
N ASN A 82 -8.76 -20.84 -3.49
CA ASN A 82 -9.04 -20.03 -4.67
C ASN A 82 -7.81 -19.22 -5.11
N PRO A 83 -6.76 -19.87 -5.66
CA PRO A 83 -5.50 -19.22 -6.00
C PRO A 83 -5.65 -18.42 -7.29
N ILE A 84 -6.09 -17.18 -7.19
CA ILE A 84 -6.45 -16.29 -8.30
C ILE A 84 -5.31 -15.99 -9.29
N LEU A 85 -4.07 -16.21 -8.89
CA LEU A 85 -2.89 -16.04 -9.74
C LEU A 85 -2.44 -17.33 -10.42
N LEU A 86 -3.08 -18.47 -10.13
CA LEU A 86 -2.72 -19.75 -10.75
C LEU A 86 -2.97 -19.68 -12.27
N GLY A 87 -1.93 -20.02 -13.05
CA GLY A 87 -2.00 -19.98 -14.52
C GLY A 87 -1.91 -18.56 -15.12
N LYS A 88 -1.76 -17.51 -14.32
CA LYS A 88 -1.50 -16.16 -14.84
C LYS A 88 -0.04 -16.00 -15.27
N ASN A 89 0.19 -15.21 -16.31
CA ASN A 89 1.52 -14.85 -16.77
C ASN A 89 2.09 -13.72 -15.90
N LEU A 90 2.65 -14.11 -14.73
CA LEU A 90 3.16 -13.16 -13.75
C LEU A 90 4.42 -12.46 -14.27
N ILE A 91 4.44 -11.13 -14.23
CA ILE A 91 5.62 -10.30 -14.48
C ILE A 91 6.33 -10.00 -13.16
N LYS A 92 5.54 -9.65 -12.14
CA LYS A 92 6.03 -9.34 -10.80
C LYS A 92 5.00 -9.74 -9.76
N LEU A 93 5.46 -10.37 -8.70
CA LEU A 93 4.72 -10.57 -7.47
C LEU A 93 5.63 -10.08 -6.33
N SER A 94 5.19 -9.04 -5.62
CA SER A 94 5.96 -8.46 -4.51
C SER A 94 5.73 -9.24 -3.23
N ARG A 95 6.79 -9.42 -2.46
CA ARG A 95 6.72 -10.03 -1.14
C ARG A 95 6.04 -9.14 -0.09
N GLY A 96 5.97 -7.82 -0.34
CA GLY A 96 5.29 -6.85 0.52
C GLY A 96 6.13 -6.28 1.66
N ASP A 97 7.32 -6.84 1.93
CA ASP A 97 8.27 -6.35 2.94
C ASP A 97 9.59 -5.83 2.34
N GLU A 98 9.64 -5.68 1.02
CA GLU A 98 10.84 -5.26 0.26
C GLU A 98 11.13 -3.76 0.37
N GLY A 99 10.26 -3.00 1.04
CA GLY A 99 10.32 -1.55 1.09
C GLY A 99 9.74 -0.87 -0.15
N PHE A 100 10.03 0.41 -0.33
CA PHE A 100 9.56 1.15 -1.51
C PHE A 100 10.40 0.78 -2.74
N PRO A 101 9.76 0.63 -3.92
CA PRO A 101 10.46 0.43 -5.18
C PRO A 101 11.25 1.68 -5.56
N GLU A 102 12.13 1.53 -6.56
CA GLU A 102 12.79 2.67 -7.18
C GLU A 102 11.77 3.70 -7.67
N PRO A 103 12.02 4.99 -7.43
CA PRO A 103 11.11 6.04 -7.84
C PRO A 103 11.08 6.21 -9.35
N ILE A 104 9.89 6.47 -9.89
CA ILE A 104 9.72 6.94 -11.26
C ILE A 104 9.84 8.47 -11.23
N LEU A 105 10.82 9.02 -11.93
CA LEU A 105 10.96 10.47 -12.05
C LEU A 105 9.89 11.00 -13.01
N ILE A 106 9.01 11.83 -12.50
CA ILE A 106 7.92 12.45 -13.26
C ILE A 106 8.26 13.92 -13.54
N GLU A 107 8.20 14.27 -14.82
CA GLU A 107 8.31 15.66 -15.25
C GLU A 107 6.92 16.24 -15.54
N GLN A 108 6.61 17.40 -14.94
CA GLN A 108 5.39 18.14 -15.19
C GLN A 108 5.71 19.63 -15.34
N GLY A 109 5.78 20.10 -16.58
CA GLY A 109 6.29 21.45 -16.90
C GLY A 109 7.75 21.58 -16.41
N ASN A 110 8.05 22.60 -15.63
CA ASN A 110 9.39 22.83 -15.05
C ASN A 110 9.56 22.16 -13.68
N TYR A 111 8.71 21.20 -13.32
CA TYR A 111 8.72 20.56 -12.01
C TYR A 111 8.98 19.06 -12.10
N LEU A 112 9.94 18.58 -11.31
CA LEU A 112 10.29 17.18 -11.20
C LEU A 112 9.87 16.65 -9.83
N PHE A 113 9.29 15.44 -9.81
CA PHE A 113 8.99 14.75 -8.56
C PHE A 113 9.12 13.24 -8.72
N ASN A 114 9.39 12.56 -7.62
CA ASN A 114 9.49 11.11 -7.55
C ASN A 114 8.11 10.50 -7.25
N LEU A 115 7.66 9.60 -8.12
CA LEU A 115 6.49 8.76 -7.91
C LEU A 115 6.94 7.38 -7.43
N TYR A 116 6.48 6.97 -6.26
CA TYR A 116 6.68 5.62 -5.72
C TYR A 116 5.39 4.83 -5.87
N ALA A 117 5.41 3.77 -6.67
CA ALA A 117 4.27 2.88 -6.89
C ALA A 117 4.64 1.47 -6.45
N ALA A 118 4.33 1.14 -5.19
CA ALA A 118 4.49 -0.22 -4.66
C ALA A 118 3.33 -1.07 -5.19
N ILE A 119 3.59 -1.79 -6.28
CA ILE A 119 2.62 -2.69 -6.94
C ILE A 119 2.79 -4.08 -6.33
N ASP A 120 1.70 -4.66 -5.81
CA ASP A 120 1.74 -5.98 -5.18
C ASP A 120 1.90 -7.10 -6.22
N CYS A 121 1.13 -7.02 -7.30
CA CYS A 121 1.21 -7.99 -8.39
C CYS A 121 1.00 -7.32 -9.75
N ASN A 122 1.76 -7.76 -10.74
CA ASN A 122 1.58 -7.39 -12.14
C ASN A 122 1.67 -8.66 -13.01
N TYR A 123 0.68 -8.87 -13.86
CA TYR A 123 0.65 -9.98 -14.80
C TYR A 123 0.10 -9.53 -16.17
N THR A 124 0.37 -10.32 -17.20
CA THR A 124 -0.14 -10.05 -18.54
C THR A 124 -1.38 -10.88 -18.80
N GLU A 125 -2.45 -10.24 -19.23
CA GLU A 125 -3.66 -10.91 -19.70
C GLU A 125 -3.42 -11.53 -21.11
N PRO A 126 -4.24 -12.48 -21.55
CA PRO A 126 -4.06 -13.15 -22.84
C PRO A 126 -4.05 -12.19 -24.06
N ASP A 127 -4.68 -11.03 -23.94
CA ASP A 127 -4.70 -9.99 -24.99
C ASP A 127 -3.49 -9.04 -24.95
N GLY A 128 -2.54 -9.28 -24.05
CA GLY A 128 -1.35 -8.45 -23.84
C GLY A 128 -1.55 -7.26 -22.90
N THR A 129 -2.74 -7.09 -22.33
CA THR A 129 -3.01 -6.01 -21.35
C THR A 129 -2.25 -6.29 -20.05
N GLN A 130 -1.59 -5.28 -19.50
CA GLN A 130 -0.97 -5.33 -18.17
C GLN A 130 -2.05 -5.22 -17.11
N HIS A 131 -2.17 -6.23 -16.27
CA HIS A 131 -3.08 -6.20 -15.12
C HIS A 131 -2.31 -5.97 -13.83
N ILE A 132 -2.56 -4.84 -13.20
CA ILE A 132 -1.99 -4.47 -11.93
C ILE A 132 -3.00 -4.82 -10.85
N LEU A 133 -2.58 -5.68 -9.93
CA LEU A 133 -3.43 -6.15 -8.84
C LEU A 133 -2.84 -5.73 -7.51
N ASP A 134 -3.67 -5.13 -6.67
CA ASP A 134 -3.35 -4.72 -5.31
C ASP A 134 -4.15 -5.56 -4.31
N PHE A 135 -3.46 -6.17 -3.37
CA PHE A 135 -4.08 -7.00 -2.36
C PHE A 135 -4.57 -6.16 -1.18
N LYS A 136 -5.75 -6.47 -0.71
CA LYS A 136 -6.35 -5.83 0.45
C LYS A 136 -6.75 -6.85 1.50
N THR A 137 -6.75 -6.42 2.75
CA THR A 137 -7.28 -7.14 3.90
C THR A 137 -8.22 -6.23 4.67
N GLY A 138 -9.14 -6.81 5.43
CA GLY A 138 -10.12 -6.04 6.21
C GLY A 138 -11.33 -5.56 5.41
N LYS A 139 -12.08 -4.62 5.99
CA LYS A 139 -13.37 -4.14 5.49
C LYS A 139 -13.29 -2.80 4.75
N SER A 140 -12.10 -2.38 4.30
CA SER A 140 -11.95 -1.09 3.63
C SER A 140 -12.50 -1.11 2.21
N ASP A 141 -13.12 -0.01 1.80
CA ASP A 141 -13.44 0.24 0.41
C ASP A 141 -12.17 0.43 -0.42
N PHE A 142 -12.26 0.12 -1.71
CA PHE A 142 -11.16 0.28 -2.64
C PHE A 142 -10.96 1.76 -3.02
N ASP A 143 -9.74 2.29 -2.84
CA ASP A 143 -9.41 3.66 -3.22
C ASP A 143 -9.05 3.75 -4.71
N ARG A 144 -9.98 4.25 -5.53
CA ARG A 144 -9.76 4.46 -6.98
C ARG A 144 -8.55 5.36 -7.27
N ARG A 145 -8.19 6.28 -6.39
CA ARG A 145 -7.00 7.13 -6.60
C ARG A 145 -5.72 6.32 -6.54
N GLN A 146 -5.66 5.28 -5.72
CA GLN A 146 -4.52 4.36 -5.69
C GLN A 146 -4.37 3.63 -7.04
N ALA A 147 -5.47 3.21 -7.65
CA ALA A 147 -5.44 2.63 -8.99
C ALA A 147 -4.85 3.60 -10.03
N TYR A 148 -5.20 4.89 -9.98
CA TYR A 148 -4.62 5.89 -10.88
C TYR A 148 -3.11 6.10 -10.65
N VAL A 149 -2.61 5.97 -9.42
CA VAL A 149 -1.16 5.95 -9.16
C VAL A 149 -0.50 4.79 -9.91
N TYR A 150 -1.08 3.60 -9.83
CA TYR A 150 -0.56 2.41 -10.51
C TYR A 150 -0.63 2.52 -12.03
N LEU A 151 -1.75 2.99 -12.58
CA LEU A 151 -1.92 3.19 -14.01
C LEU A 151 -0.98 4.27 -14.56
N LEU A 152 -0.75 5.34 -13.79
CA LEU A 152 0.25 6.35 -14.15
C LEU A 152 1.66 5.74 -14.15
N ALA A 153 2.02 4.98 -13.10
CA ALA A 153 3.31 4.28 -13.05
C ALA A 153 3.48 3.32 -14.25
N ALA A 154 2.44 2.53 -14.58
CA ALA A 154 2.45 1.63 -15.71
C ALA A 154 2.65 2.37 -17.04
N SER A 155 2.07 3.56 -17.23
CA SER A 155 2.26 4.34 -18.44
C SER A 155 3.70 4.82 -18.65
N TYR A 156 4.49 4.92 -17.59
CA TYR A 156 5.93 5.21 -17.65
C TYR A 156 6.79 3.96 -17.80
N LEU A 157 6.42 2.87 -17.12
CA LEU A 157 7.19 1.62 -17.14
C LEU A 157 6.93 0.80 -18.42
N TYR A 158 5.70 0.88 -18.95
CA TYR A 158 5.24 0.10 -20.11
C TYR A 158 4.49 1.00 -21.11
N PRO A 159 5.16 1.97 -21.73
CA PRO A 159 4.50 3.09 -22.45
C PRO A 159 3.67 2.69 -23.66
N GLN A 160 3.84 1.46 -24.16
CA GLN A 160 3.11 0.97 -25.34
C GLN A 160 2.05 -0.09 -25.00
N GLN A 161 1.88 -0.40 -23.72
CA GLN A 161 0.94 -1.44 -23.29
C GLN A 161 -0.30 -0.82 -22.66
N LYS A 162 -1.44 -1.43 -22.92
CA LYS A 162 -2.66 -1.13 -22.18
C LYS A 162 -2.48 -1.63 -20.75
N ALA A 163 -3.01 -0.89 -19.78
CA ALA A 163 -2.99 -1.28 -18.40
C ALA A 163 -4.37 -1.16 -17.77
N VAL A 164 -4.66 -2.08 -16.85
CA VAL A 164 -5.84 -2.10 -16.01
C VAL A 164 -5.39 -2.34 -14.56
N ALA A 165 -6.08 -1.73 -13.60
CA ALA A 165 -5.82 -1.95 -12.19
C ALA A 165 -7.07 -2.51 -11.49
N SER A 166 -6.86 -3.47 -10.61
CA SER A 166 -7.92 -4.03 -9.77
C SER A 166 -7.43 -4.21 -8.35
N PHE A 167 -8.37 -4.31 -7.43
CA PHE A 167 -8.14 -4.68 -6.05
C PHE A 167 -8.75 -6.05 -5.77
N TYR A 168 -8.06 -6.84 -4.98
CA TYR A 168 -8.56 -8.12 -4.51
C TYR A 168 -8.45 -8.21 -2.98
N ASN A 169 -9.57 -8.45 -2.34
CA ASN A 169 -9.59 -8.62 -0.89
C ASN A 169 -9.35 -10.08 -0.53
N LEU A 170 -8.18 -10.36 0.05
CA LEU A 170 -7.71 -11.70 0.42
C LEU A 170 -8.56 -12.37 1.51
N GLU A 171 -9.28 -11.58 2.35
CA GLU A 171 -10.15 -12.14 3.38
C GLU A 171 -11.52 -12.55 2.86
N THR A 172 -12.05 -11.78 1.91
CA THR A 172 -13.44 -11.96 1.45
C THR A 172 -13.55 -12.54 0.06
N GLY A 173 -12.43 -12.68 -0.67
CA GLY A 173 -12.40 -13.10 -2.06
C GLY A 173 -13.04 -12.11 -3.04
N LYS A 174 -13.29 -10.89 -2.61
CA LYS A 174 -13.97 -9.88 -3.44
C LYS A 174 -12.99 -9.13 -4.34
N TRP A 175 -13.39 -8.98 -5.60
CA TRP A 175 -12.73 -8.13 -6.57
C TRP A 175 -13.39 -6.75 -6.64
N SER A 176 -12.58 -5.73 -6.93
CA SER A 176 -13.13 -4.50 -7.50
C SER A 176 -13.46 -4.68 -8.97
N GLU A 177 -14.32 -3.83 -9.50
CA GLU A 177 -14.39 -3.63 -10.96
C GLU A 177 -13.02 -3.19 -11.48
N PRO A 178 -12.60 -3.67 -12.68
CA PRO A 178 -11.37 -3.23 -13.31
C PRO A 178 -11.40 -1.72 -13.60
N ILE A 179 -10.34 -1.03 -13.23
CA ILE A 179 -10.19 0.41 -13.37
C ILE A 179 -9.23 0.68 -14.52
N THR A 180 -9.69 1.46 -15.48
CA THR A 180 -8.89 1.96 -16.61
C THR A 180 -8.79 3.47 -16.57
N ALA A 181 -7.83 4.03 -17.28
CA ALA A 181 -7.70 5.47 -17.44
C ALA A 181 -7.31 5.83 -18.87
N THR A 182 -7.88 6.92 -19.38
CA THR A 182 -7.44 7.52 -20.64
C THR A 182 -6.13 8.30 -20.43
N ALA A 183 -5.41 8.57 -21.52
CA ALA A 183 -4.21 9.43 -21.46
C ALA A 183 -4.52 10.81 -20.85
N ASN A 184 -5.69 11.39 -21.17
CA ASN A 184 -6.12 12.67 -20.59
C ASN A 184 -6.38 12.56 -19.10
N THR A 185 -7.00 11.48 -18.63
CA THR A 185 -7.23 11.22 -17.21
C THR A 185 -5.91 11.10 -16.46
N LEU A 186 -4.94 10.35 -16.99
CA LEU A 186 -3.61 10.20 -16.38
C LEU A 186 -2.85 11.52 -16.38
N LYS A 187 -2.96 12.31 -17.46
CA LYS A 187 -2.33 13.63 -17.52
C LYS A 187 -2.89 14.59 -16.46
N ALA A 188 -4.23 14.63 -16.31
CA ALA A 188 -4.86 15.43 -15.26
C ALA A 188 -4.43 14.99 -13.86
N PHE A 189 -4.39 13.69 -13.61
CA PHE A 189 -3.93 13.12 -12.35
C PHE A 189 -2.44 13.41 -12.08
N GLN A 190 -1.59 13.36 -13.10
CA GLN A 190 -0.17 13.75 -12.99
C GLN A 190 -0.02 15.21 -12.56
N ILE A 191 -0.80 16.14 -13.12
CA ILE A 191 -0.82 17.56 -12.73
C ILE A 191 -1.22 17.69 -11.26
N GLU A 192 -2.25 16.97 -10.83
CA GLU A 192 -2.69 16.96 -9.44
C GLU A 192 -1.57 16.48 -8.50
N LEU A 193 -0.88 15.38 -8.84
CA LEU A 193 0.24 14.88 -8.06
C LEU A 193 1.41 15.88 -7.99
N ALA A 194 1.70 16.56 -9.10
CA ALA A 194 2.74 17.59 -9.12
C ALA A 194 2.40 18.75 -8.16
N LEU A 195 1.16 19.23 -8.16
CA LEU A 195 0.70 20.28 -7.24
C LEU A 195 0.80 19.82 -5.77
N ILE A 196 0.43 18.56 -5.47
CA ILE A 196 0.57 17.98 -4.13
C ILE A 196 2.04 17.92 -3.72
N ALA A 197 2.93 17.49 -4.62
CA ALA A 197 4.36 17.39 -4.36
C ALA A 197 4.99 18.77 -4.12
N GLN A 198 4.64 19.78 -4.94
CA GLN A 198 5.09 21.16 -4.77
C GLN A 198 4.65 21.75 -3.42
N ARG A 199 3.36 21.58 -3.08
CA ARG A 199 2.83 22.01 -1.79
C ARG A 199 3.57 21.34 -0.64
N HIS A 200 3.80 20.04 -0.76
CA HIS A 200 4.53 19.29 0.26
C HIS A 200 5.95 19.80 0.47
N GLN A 201 6.70 20.07 -0.60
CA GLN A 201 8.05 20.63 -0.50
C GLN A 201 8.05 22.05 0.10
N LYS A 202 7.04 22.87 -0.25
CA LYS A 202 6.87 24.19 0.36
C LYS A 202 6.62 24.09 1.86
N ASP A 203 5.74 23.19 2.29
CA ASP A 203 5.44 22.95 3.70
C ASP A 203 6.69 22.49 4.48
N LEU A 204 7.50 21.59 3.89
CA LEU A 204 8.73 21.13 4.51
C LEU A 204 9.78 22.25 4.64
N ARG A 205 9.89 23.15 3.64
CA ARG A 205 10.78 24.34 3.74
C ARG A 205 10.32 25.25 4.85
N ARG A 206 9.05 25.63 4.91
CA ARG A 206 8.48 26.45 5.98
C ARG A 206 8.74 25.86 7.36
N TYR A 207 8.60 24.55 7.51
CA TYR A 207 8.87 23.89 8.78
C TYR A 207 10.35 23.99 9.19
N ARG A 208 11.29 23.88 8.23
CA ARG A 208 12.73 24.05 8.52
C ARG A 208 13.07 25.48 8.95
N GLU A 209 12.38 26.46 8.41
CA GLU A 209 12.54 27.89 8.75
C GLU A 209 11.92 28.21 10.12
N ASN A 210 10.76 27.64 10.43
CA ASN A 210 10.06 27.87 11.70
C ASN A 210 9.31 26.60 12.16
N SER A 211 9.99 25.77 12.95
CA SER A 211 9.41 24.53 13.49
C SER A 211 8.30 24.77 14.53
N ALA A 212 8.22 25.95 15.15
CA ALA A 212 7.17 26.30 16.12
C ALA A 212 5.77 26.36 15.47
N GLU A 213 5.70 26.58 14.15
CA GLU A 213 4.46 26.63 13.39
C GLU A 213 3.96 25.24 12.92
N PHE A 214 4.45 24.14 13.48
CA PHE A 214 4.14 22.78 13.02
C PHE A 214 2.64 22.55 12.78
N SER A 215 1.78 22.93 13.71
CA SER A 215 0.32 22.72 13.59
C SER A 215 -0.36 23.63 12.57
N LEU A 216 0.23 24.78 12.24
CA LEU A 216 -0.23 25.67 11.17
C LEU A 216 0.18 25.16 9.80
N ILE A 217 1.41 24.64 9.68
CA ILE A 217 1.96 24.10 8.43
C ILE A 217 1.31 22.74 8.09
N PHE A 218 1.13 21.90 9.11
CA PHE A 218 0.51 20.57 9.00
C PHE A 218 -0.76 20.51 9.84
N PRO A 219 -1.85 21.17 9.41
CA PRO A 219 -3.05 21.30 10.22
C PRO A 219 -3.63 19.93 10.63
N PRO A 220 -4.17 19.84 11.86
CA PRO A 220 -4.85 18.64 12.32
C PRO A 220 -6.14 18.43 11.50
N ASN A 221 -6.47 17.16 11.30
CA ASN A 221 -7.77 16.74 10.77
C ASN A 221 -8.26 15.60 11.66
N PRO A 222 -8.80 15.90 12.86
CA PRO A 222 -9.29 14.89 13.78
C PRO A 222 -10.49 14.16 13.22
N GLY A 223 -10.60 12.87 13.50
CA GLY A 223 -11.68 12.01 13.02
C GLY A 223 -11.44 10.54 13.40
N LEU A 224 -12.32 9.65 12.92
CA LEU A 224 -12.26 8.21 13.22
C LEU A 224 -10.91 7.57 12.89
N SER A 225 -10.22 8.07 11.87
CA SER A 225 -8.88 7.59 11.48
C SER A 225 -7.80 7.85 12.55
N CYS A 226 -8.05 8.73 13.53
CA CYS A 226 -7.12 8.96 14.63
C CYS A 226 -6.95 7.72 15.51
N ARG A 227 -7.96 6.87 15.64
CA ARG A 227 -7.91 5.62 16.43
C ARG A 227 -6.83 4.65 15.94
N HIS A 228 -6.51 4.70 14.65
CA HIS A 228 -5.51 3.83 14.01
C HIS A 228 -4.25 4.61 13.58
N CYS A 229 -4.11 5.85 14.04
CA CYS A 229 -2.95 6.66 13.72
C CYS A 229 -1.78 6.28 14.63
N PRO A 230 -0.59 5.93 14.09
CA PRO A 230 0.56 5.58 14.92
C PRO A 230 1.01 6.73 15.84
N PHE A 231 0.66 7.96 15.51
CA PHE A 231 1.01 9.16 16.29
C PHE A 231 -0.08 9.57 17.27
N ASN A 232 -1.07 8.73 17.54
CA ASN A 232 -2.18 9.06 18.44
C ASN A 232 -1.69 9.47 19.84
N SER A 233 -0.71 8.75 20.38
CA SER A 233 -0.14 9.00 21.73
C SER A 233 0.61 10.33 21.87
N ILE A 234 1.13 10.88 20.78
CA ILE A 234 1.91 12.14 20.78
C ILE A 234 1.18 13.31 20.09
N CYS A 235 0.04 13.06 19.50
CA CYS A 235 -0.77 14.06 18.79
C CYS A 235 -1.79 14.68 19.74
N LYS A 236 -1.55 15.92 20.19
CA LYS A 236 -2.48 16.66 21.06
C LYS A 236 -3.86 16.98 20.43
N PHE A 237 -4.08 16.60 19.20
CA PHE A 237 -5.38 16.75 18.50
C PHE A 237 -6.02 15.37 18.22
N SER A 238 -5.52 14.31 18.85
CA SER A 238 -6.13 13.00 18.70
C SER A 238 -7.47 12.96 19.43
N VAL A 239 -8.48 12.32 18.85
CA VAL A 239 -9.88 12.28 19.35
C VAL A 239 -10.07 11.22 20.43
N SER A 240 -9.01 10.71 21.05
CA SER A 240 -9.12 9.69 22.11
C SER A 240 -9.83 10.17 23.37
N GLU A 241 -10.07 11.48 23.52
CA GLU A 241 -10.74 12.08 24.68
C GLU A 241 -12.14 12.63 24.41
N VAL A 242 -12.69 12.46 23.21
CA VAL A 242 -14.02 12.97 22.89
C VAL A 242 -14.92 11.82 22.49
N ALA A 243 -15.31 10.97 23.44
CA ALA A 243 -16.52 10.17 23.46
C ALA A 243 -16.60 9.38 24.77
N ALA A 244 -17.03 10.02 25.81
CA ALA A 244 -17.75 9.39 26.91
C ALA A 244 -19.16 9.97 26.89
#